data_9cb2fe5b2574b893c56a53073ce2b264
#
_entry.id   9cb2fe5b2574b893c56a53073ce2b264
#
_cell.length_a   1.000
_cell.length_b   1.000
_cell.length_c   1.000
_cell.angle_alpha   90.00
_cell.angle_beta   90.00
_cell.angle_gamma   90.00
#
_symmetry.space_group_name_H-M   'P 1'
#
loop_
_entity.id
_entity.type
_entity.pdbx_description
1 polymer ?
#
loop_
_entity_poly.entity_id
_entity_poly.type
_entity_poly.pdbx_seq_one_letter_code
_entity_poly.pdbx_strand_id
1 'polypeptide(L)' 'MNVWIARDYDGLVAFEEKPVKSYGINPFDEEDFIWRGANYSSRYVELDENLFPEVTISNSPVEMDIEISF' A
#
# COMPACT_ATOMS: atom_id res chain seq x y z
N MET A 1 -15.73 -6.46 -0.34
CA MET A 1 -14.50 -7.27 -0.50
C MET A 1 -13.44 -6.79 0.47
N ASN A 2 -12.52 -7.65 0.85
CA ASN A 2 -11.40 -7.23 1.70
C ASN A 2 -10.25 -6.77 0.82
N VAL A 3 -9.82 -5.54 1.05
CA VAL A 3 -8.68 -4.96 0.34
C VAL A 3 -7.67 -4.45 1.35
N TRP A 4 -6.46 -4.22 0.89
CA TRP A 4 -5.38 -3.71 1.73
C TRP A 4 -5.03 -2.31 1.27
N ILE A 5 -5.13 -1.35 2.19
CA ILE A 5 -4.79 0.04 1.93
C ILE A 5 -3.44 0.32 2.57
N ALA A 6 -2.53 0.86 1.79
CA ALA A 6 -1.18 1.11 2.26
C ALA A 6 -0.69 2.48 1.82
N ARG A 7 -0.01 3.16 2.73
CA ARG A 7 0.55 4.49 2.49
C ARG A 7 2.07 4.41 2.60
N ASP A 8 2.73 5.05 1.65
CA ASP A 8 4.17 5.28 1.69
C ASP A 8 4.46 6.73 1.31
N TYR A 9 5.72 7.06 1.10
CA TYR A 9 6.11 8.43 0.78
C TYR A 9 5.66 8.87 -0.61
N ASP A 10 5.34 7.92 -1.49
CA ASP A 10 4.85 8.21 -2.84
C ASP A 10 3.33 8.37 -2.91
N GLY A 11 2.60 7.95 -1.89
CA GLY A 11 1.17 8.11 -1.85
C GLY A 11 0.42 6.96 -1.23
N LEU A 12 -0.83 6.80 -1.66
CA LEU A 12 -1.78 5.82 -1.10
C LEU A 12 -2.19 4.85 -2.19
N VAL A 13 -2.17 3.56 -1.89
CA VAL A 13 -2.49 2.52 -2.86
C VAL A 13 -3.38 1.47 -2.22
N ALA A 14 -4.35 0.98 -3.01
CA ALA A 14 -5.19 -0.16 -2.61
C ALA A 14 -4.70 -1.41 -3.33
N PHE A 15 -4.58 -2.50 -2.61
CA PHE A 15 -4.13 -3.79 -3.13
C PHE A 15 -5.20 -4.86 -2.90
N GLU A 16 -5.37 -5.73 -3.87
CA GLU A 16 -6.28 -6.86 -3.75
C GLU A 16 -5.79 -7.88 -2.72
N GLU A 17 -4.48 -8.08 -2.66
CA GLU A 17 -3.82 -8.97 -1.71
C GLU A 17 -2.87 -8.18 -0.82
N LYS A 18 -2.51 -8.73 0.33
CA LYS A 18 -1.60 -8.06 1.26
C LYS A 18 -0.30 -7.69 0.57
N PRO A 19 0.05 -6.40 0.52
CA PRO A 19 1.28 -5.96 -0.15
C PRO A 19 2.52 -6.26 0.70
N VAL A 20 3.67 -6.14 0.06
CA VAL A 20 4.97 -6.26 0.71
C VAL A 20 5.77 -4.98 0.52
N LYS A 21 6.70 -4.74 1.44
CA LYS A 21 7.62 -3.60 1.31
C LYS A 21 8.70 -3.92 0.29
N SER A 22 8.96 -2.97 -0.60
CA SER A 22 10.08 -3.03 -1.55
C SER A 22 11.03 -1.89 -1.21
N TYR A 23 12.19 -2.24 -0.70
CA TYR A 23 13.17 -1.25 -0.25
C TYR A 23 13.99 -0.73 -1.43
N GLY A 24 14.41 0.54 -1.31
CA GLY A 24 15.22 1.19 -2.32
C GLY A 24 16.68 0.77 -2.27
N ILE A 25 17.53 1.59 -2.89
CA ILE A 25 18.95 1.29 -3.06
C ILE A 25 19.69 1.24 -1.70
N ASN A 26 19.24 2.02 -0.72
CA ASN A 26 19.86 2.07 0.59
C ASN A 26 19.10 1.17 1.56
N PRO A 27 19.61 -0.06 1.81
CA PRO A 27 18.91 -1.00 2.70
C PRO A 27 18.94 -0.58 4.18
N PHE A 28 19.74 0.43 4.53
CA PHE A 28 19.82 0.94 5.89
C PHE A 28 18.83 2.08 6.14
N ASP A 29 18.17 2.57 5.10
CA ASP A 29 17.16 3.61 5.22
C ASP A 29 15.78 2.97 5.28
N GLU A 30 15.23 2.88 6.49
CA GLU A 30 13.91 2.26 6.73
C GLU A 30 12.78 3.05 6.08
N GLU A 31 13.02 4.31 5.71
CA GLU A 31 12.02 5.16 5.07
C GLU A 31 12.05 5.07 3.55
N ASP A 32 13.09 4.45 2.98
CA ASP A 32 13.23 4.31 1.53
C ASP A 32 12.57 3.02 1.05
N PHE A 33 11.25 2.99 1.07
CA PHE A 33 10.49 1.84 0.58
C PHE A 33 9.21 2.29 -0.10
N ILE A 34 8.67 1.40 -0.93
CA ILE A 34 7.33 1.51 -1.47
C ILE A 34 6.56 0.22 -1.19
N TRP A 35 5.25 0.30 -1.15
CA TRP A 35 4.40 -0.88 -1.10
C TRP A 35 4.19 -1.41 -2.51
N ARG A 36 4.28 -2.71 -2.68
CA ARG A 36 4.02 -3.34 -3.97
C ARG A 36 3.25 -4.64 -3.80
N GLY A 37 2.65 -5.12 -4.89
CA GLY A 37 1.95 -6.40 -4.88
C GLY A 37 2.91 -7.54 -4.54
N ALA A 38 2.40 -8.54 -3.81
CA ALA A 38 3.20 -9.67 -3.35
C ALA A 38 3.63 -10.60 -4.49
N ASN A 39 2.92 -10.56 -5.62
CA ASN A 39 3.27 -11.35 -6.81
C ASN A 39 2.76 -10.63 -8.07
N TYR A 40 3.10 -11.18 -9.24
CA TYR A 40 2.77 -10.54 -10.52
C TYR A 40 1.27 -10.48 -10.82
N SER A 41 0.48 -11.33 -10.20
CA SER A 41 -0.97 -11.32 -10.41
C SER A 41 -1.72 -10.42 -9.43
N SER A 42 -1.04 -9.86 -8.45
CA SER A 42 -1.65 -8.95 -7.48
C SER A 42 -2.07 -7.65 -8.17
N ARG A 43 -3.36 -7.33 -8.08
CA ARG A 43 -3.89 -6.10 -8.64
C ARG A 43 -3.83 -4.98 -7.64
N TYR A 44 -3.67 -3.77 -8.13
CA TYR A 44 -3.62 -2.59 -7.28
C TYR A 44 -4.17 -1.38 -8.05
N VAL A 45 -4.53 -0.35 -7.29
CA VAL A 45 -4.94 0.93 -7.85
C VAL A 45 -4.44 2.05 -6.95
N GLU A 46 -3.89 3.10 -7.56
CA GLU A 46 -3.46 4.28 -6.84
C GLU A 46 -4.69 5.08 -6.41
N LEU A 47 -4.66 5.59 -5.17
CA LEU A 47 -5.73 6.38 -4.60
C LEU A 47 -5.26 7.81 -4.38
N ASP A 48 -6.22 8.74 -4.29
CA ASP A 48 -5.93 10.10 -3.85
C ASP A 48 -5.33 10.06 -2.45
N GLU A 49 -4.20 10.74 -2.26
CA GLU A 49 -3.47 10.72 -0.99
C GLU A 49 -4.28 11.30 0.19
N ASN A 50 -5.35 12.04 -0.10
CA ASN A 50 -6.22 12.60 0.93
C ASN A 50 -7.30 11.64 1.40
N LEU A 51 -7.46 10.49 0.75
CA LEU A 51 -8.39 9.46 1.20
C LEU A 51 -7.77 8.71 2.38
N PHE A 52 -8.64 8.14 3.20
CA PHE A 52 -8.26 7.29 4.33
C PHE A 52 -7.14 7.89 5.20
N PRO A 53 -7.38 9.08 5.81
CA PRO A 53 -6.33 9.71 6.63
C PRO A 53 -5.93 8.87 7.85
N GLU A 54 -6.77 7.93 8.26
CA GLU A 54 -6.47 6.99 9.34
C GLU A 54 -5.41 5.95 8.96
N VAL A 55 -5.17 5.75 7.65
CA VAL A 55 -4.10 4.88 7.17
C VAL A 55 -2.82 5.69 7.06
N THR A 56 -1.84 5.38 7.87
CA THR A 56 -0.57 6.09 7.95
C THR A 56 0.56 5.19 7.42
N ILE A 57 1.74 5.77 7.23
CA ILE A 57 2.92 4.99 6.84
C ILE A 57 3.21 3.95 7.92
N SER A 58 3.09 4.32 9.20
CA SER A 58 3.47 3.44 10.29
C SER A 58 2.47 2.32 10.56
N ASN A 59 1.17 2.49 10.24
CA ASN A 59 0.20 1.43 10.46
C ASN A 59 -0.13 0.62 9.20
N SER A 60 0.46 0.99 8.05
CA SER A 60 0.23 0.28 6.80
C SER A 60 0.87 -1.11 6.82
N PRO A 61 0.29 -2.08 6.12
CA PRO A 61 -0.98 -1.99 5.42
C PRO A 61 -2.16 -2.25 6.36
N VAL A 62 -3.32 -1.68 6.01
CA VAL A 62 -4.55 -1.85 6.80
C VAL A 62 -5.58 -2.58 5.93
N GLU A 63 -6.11 -3.68 6.44
CA GLU A 63 -7.17 -4.41 5.75
C GLU A 63 -8.51 -3.73 5.99
N MET A 64 -9.27 -3.55 4.92
CA MET A 64 -10.58 -2.92 4.98
C MET A 64 -11.58 -3.69 4.12
N ASP A 65 -12.83 -3.75 4.59
CA ASP A 65 -13.94 -4.31 3.81
C ASP A 65 -14.64 -3.18 3.08
N ILE A 66 -14.16 -2.89 1.87
CA ILE A 66 -14.69 -1.83 1.02
C ILE A 66 -14.75 -2.32 -0.42
N GLU A 67 -15.49 -1.59 -1.26
CA GLU A 67 -15.56 -1.87 -2.69
C GLU A 67 -14.58 -1.02 -3.45
N ILE A 68 -13.69 -1.67 -4.22
CA ILE A 68 -12.74 -0.99 -5.09
C ILE A 68 -12.74 -1.72 -6.44
N SER A 69 -12.72 -0.92 -7.49
CA SER A 69 -12.63 -1.44 -8.86
C SER A 69 -11.16 -1.48 -9.27
N PHE A 70 -10.62 -2.67 -9.35
CA PHE A 70 -9.25 -2.87 -9.84
C PHE A 70 -9.24 -3.00 -11.40
#